data_78b9496ae5eb4a871885f874d07c9316
#
_entry.id   78b9496ae5eb4a871885f874d07c9316
#
_cell.length_a   1.000
_cell.length_b   1.000
_cell.length_c   1.000
_cell.angle_alpha   90.00
_cell.angle_beta   90.00
_cell.angle_gamma   90.00
#
_symmetry.space_group_name_H-M   'P 1'
#
loop_
_entity.id
_entity.type
_entity.pdbx_description
1 polymer ?
#
loop_
_entity_poly.entity_id
_entity_poly.type
_entity_poly.pdbx_seq_one_letter_code
_entity_poly.pdbx_strand_id
1 'polypeptide(L)'
;MTVIREDAVNGDKEAELVIEVAAYRAAKYFSGYLGTMNAPKGIIFTGGVGENEGYFRRKVLGFMKMFNWVSDESTIDTRNEEVVFAESRTVPGLKAWVIPTDEEKVFALEAFQFVDTE
;
A
#
# COMPACT_ATOMS: atom_id res chain seq x y z
N MET A 1 10.99 6.77 -8.20
CA MET A 1 9.52 6.78 -8.32
C MET A 1 8.91 8.17 -8.18
N THR A 2 9.44 9.02 -7.32
CA THR A 2 8.87 10.36 -7.16
C THR A 2 8.88 11.17 -8.46
N VAL A 3 10.00 11.16 -9.18
CA VAL A 3 10.08 11.87 -10.45
C VAL A 3 9.12 11.26 -11.46
N ILE A 4 9.01 9.93 -11.47
CA ILE A 4 8.10 9.25 -12.39
C ILE A 4 6.67 9.61 -12.06
N ARG A 5 6.33 9.70 -10.77
CA ARG A 5 4.99 10.08 -10.35
C ARG A 5 4.65 11.51 -10.82
N GLU A 6 5.59 12.42 -10.68
CA GLU A 6 5.37 13.80 -11.12
C GLU A 6 5.13 13.87 -12.63
N ASP A 7 5.91 13.08 -13.37
CA ASP A 7 5.73 13.01 -14.81
C ASP A 7 4.36 12.46 -15.19
N ALA A 8 3.92 11.42 -14.46
CA ALA A 8 2.62 10.82 -14.71
C ALA A 8 1.49 11.82 -14.43
N VAL A 9 1.60 12.55 -13.33
CA VAL A 9 0.61 13.58 -12.99
C VAL A 9 0.57 14.67 -14.04
N ASN A 10 1.70 14.95 -14.66
CA ASN A 10 1.80 15.97 -15.70
C ASN A 10 1.48 15.43 -17.10
N GLY A 11 1.04 14.18 -17.20
CA GLY A 11 0.57 13.63 -18.45
C GLY A 11 1.55 12.76 -19.21
N ASP A 12 2.68 12.39 -18.60
CA ASP A 12 3.64 11.49 -19.24
C ASP A 12 3.11 10.06 -19.15
N LYS A 13 2.69 9.51 -20.28
CA LYS A 13 2.06 8.20 -20.32
C LYS A 13 2.99 7.06 -20.04
N GLU A 14 4.27 7.21 -20.35
CA GLU A 14 5.23 6.15 -20.02
C GLU A 14 5.46 6.08 -18.52
N ALA A 15 5.59 7.22 -17.85
CA ALA A 15 5.74 7.25 -16.41
C ALA A 15 4.49 6.70 -15.72
N GLU A 16 3.33 7.05 -16.23
CA GLU A 16 2.07 6.53 -15.70
C GLU A 16 2.02 5.01 -15.80
N LEU A 17 2.44 4.47 -16.93
CA LEU A 17 2.45 3.03 -17.13
C LEU A 17 3.40 2.33 -16.16
N VAL A 18 4.57 2.91 -15.92
CA VAL A 18 5.53 2.33 -14.97
C VAL A 18 4.91 2.23 -13.58
N ILE A 19 4.24 3.30 -13.14
CA ILE A 19 3.60 3.30 -11.83
C ILE A 19 2.47 2.27 -11.79
N GLU A 20 1.67 2.18 -12.85
CA GLU A 20 0.57 1.23 -12.89
C GLU A 20 1.06 -0.21 -12.84
N VAL A 21 2.12 -0.52 -13.57
CA VAL A 21 2.68 -1.88 -13.54
C VAL A 21 3.18 -2.22 -12.15
N ALA A 22 3.91 -1.29 -11.51
CA ALA A 22 4.43 -1.52 -10.18
C ALA A 22 3.29 -1.71 -9.17
N ALA A 23 2.26 -0.88 -9.27
CA ALA A 23 1.11 -0.96 -8.37
C ALA A 23 0.33 -2.25 -8.59
N TYR A 24 0.18 -2.67 -9.83
CA TYR A 24 -0.51 -3.90 -10.14
C TYR A 24 0.21 -5.11 -9.54
N ARG A 25 1.53 -5.14 -9.66
CA ARG A 25 2.34 -6.21 -9.08
C ARG A 25 2.19 -6.25 -7.57
N ALA A 26 2.26 -5.09 -6.93
CA ALA A 26 2.08 -5.02 -5.48
C ALA A 26 0.69 -5.52 -5.08
N ALA A 27 -0.33 -5.12 -5.82
CA ALA A 27 -1.69 -5.55 -5.54
C ALA A 27 -1.84 -7.07 -5.66
N LYS A 28 -1.20 -7.67 -6.63
CA LYS A 28 -1.22 -9.13 -6.79
C LYS A 28 -0.53 -9.82 -5.62
N TYR A 29 0.60 -9.28 -5.17
CA TYR A 29 1.30 -9.83 -4.02
C TYR A 29 0.43 -9.77 -2.78
N PHE A 30 -0.08 -8.59 -2.46
CA PHE A 30 -0.94 -8.44 -1.29
C PHE A 30 -2.15 -9.35 -1.37
N SER A 31 -2.82 -9.38 -2.51
CA SER A 31 -4.03 -10.18 -2.66
C SER A 31 -3.74 -11.66 -2.52
N GLY A 32 -2.61 -12.11 -3.05
CA GLY A 32 -2.20 -13.50 -2.93
C GLY A 32 -1.95 -13.90 -1.49
N TYR A 33 -1.21 -13.08 -0.75
CA TYR A 33 -0.95 -13.36 0.65
C TYR A 33 -2.21 -13.30 1.49
N LEU A 34 -3.01 -12.27 1.30
CA LEU A 34 -4.25 -12.13 2.07
C LEU A 34 -5.20 -13.28 1.83
N GLY A 35 -5.20 -13.80 0.61
CA GLY A 35 -6.08 -14.91 0.27
C GLY A 35 -5.74 -16.21 0.97
N THR A 36 -4.54 -16.33 1.53
CA THR A 36 -4.10 -17.54 2.22
C THR A 36 -4.09 -17.39 3.73
N MET A 37 -4.50 -16.25 4.25
CA MET A 37 -4.52 -15.99 5.69
C MET A 37 -5.92 -16.19 6.25
N ASN A 38 -5.99 -16.68 7.49
CA ASN A 38 -7.28 -16.89 8.13
C ASN A 38 -7.95 -15.58 8.58
N ALA A 39 -7.17 -14.69 9.15
CA ALA A 39 -7.73 -13.44 9.67
C ALA A 39 -6.71 -12.32 9.51
N PRO A 40 -6.49 -11.87 8.27
CA PRO A 40 -5.50 -10.85 8.03
C PRO A 40 -5.91 -9.53 8.69
N LYS A 41 -4.95 -8.85 9.30
CA LYS A 41 -5.22 -7.63 10.05
C LYS A 41 -4.68 -6.38 9.35
N GLY A 42 -3.71 -6.53 8.48
CA GLY A 42 -3.18 -5.34 7.86
C GLY A 42 -2.27 -5.62 6.68
N ILE A 43 -2.14 -4.63 5.84
CA ILE A 43 -1.07 -4.54 4.87
C ILE A 43 -0.30 -3.28 5.19
N ILE A 44 1.00 -3.33 4.98
CA ILE A 44 1.88 -2.25 5.39
C ILE A 44 2.67 -1.75 4.19
N PHE A 45 2.60 -0.45 3.97
CA PHE A 45 3.40 0.23 2.97
C PHE A 45 4.57 0.88 3.66
N THR A 46 5.77 0.50 3.28
CA THR A 46 6.99 1.02 3.87
C THR A 46 8.04 1.16 2.78
N GLY A 47 9.18 1.79 3.10
CA GLY A 47 10.20 2.08 2.09
C GLY A 47 9.83 3.32 1.28
N GLY A 48 10.78 3.84 0.51
CA GLY A 48 10.62 5.12 -0.17
C GLY A 48 9.30 5.31 -0.89
N VAL A 49 8.96 4.40 -1.80
CA VAL A 49 7.74 4.53 -2.59
C VAL A 49 6.51 4.26 -1.75
N GLY A 50 6.54 3.19 -0.96
CA GLY A 50 5.38 2.79 -0.16
C GLY A 50 5.00 3.81 0.87
N GLU A 51 5.98 4.42 1.54
CA GLU A 51 5.67 5.34 2.64
C GLU A 51 5.49 6.79 2.19
N ASN A 52 5.95 7.15 0.99
CA ASN A 52 5.95 8.55 0.58
C ASN A 52 5.08 8.87 -0.63
N GLU A 53 4.53 7.88 -1.32
CA GLU A 53 3.79 8.12 -2.54
C GLU A 53 2.33 7.70 -2.42
N GLY A 54 1.49 8.67 -2.06
CA GLY A 54 0.05 8.43 -1.97
C GLY A 54 -0.57 8.00 -3.29
N TYR A 55 -0.06 8.52 -4.39
CA TYR A 55 -0.53 8.14 -5.72
C TYR A 55 -0.36 6.63 -5.93
N PHE A 56 0.82 6.10 -5.56
CA PHE A 56 1.09 4.68 -5.69
C PHE A 56 0.14 3.86 -4.79
N ARG A 57 -0.03 4.29 -3.55
CA ARG A 57 -0.93 3.58 -2.62
C ARG A 57 -2.35 3.54 -3.14
N ARG A 58 -2.84 4.64 -3.69
CA ARG A 58 -4.19 4.68 -4.27
C ARG A 58 -4.32 3.68 -5.41
N LYS A 59 -3.32 3.60 -6.26
CA LYS A 59 -3.35 2.66 -7.38
C LYS A 59 -3.36 1.22 -6.89
N VAL A 60 -2.54 0.89 -5.89
CA VAL A 60 -2.50 -0.46 -5.35
C VAL A 60 -3.86 -0.87 -4.81
N LEU A 61 -4.46 -0.03 -3.97
CA LEU A 61 -5.76 -0.35 -3.41
C LEU A 61 -6.82 -0.45 -4.49
N GLY A 62 -6.72 0.38 -5.52
CA GLY A 62 -7.66 0.34 -6.63
C GLY A 62 -7.64 -0.96 -7.41
N PHE A 63 -6.48 -1.59 -7.50
CA PHE A 63 -6.35 -2.89 -8.14
C PHE A 63 -6.82 -4.05 -7.27
N MET A 64 -6.87 -3.85 -5.95
CA MET A 64 -7.30 -4.88 -5.00
C MET A 64 -8.82 -4.79 -4.80
N LYS A 65 -9.55 -5.06 -5.85
CA LYS A 65 -10.97 -4.74 -5.91
C LYS A 65 -11.84 -5.55 -4.96
N MET A 66 -11.48 -6.78 -4.70
CA MET A 66 -12.26 -7.65 -3.82
C MET A 66 -12.38 -7.12 -2.39
N PHE A 67 -11.44 -6.29 -1.98
CA PHE A 67 -11.38 -5.85 -0.59
C PHE A 67 -12.22 -4.62 -0.31
N ASN A 68 -12.66 -3.93 -1.35
CA ASN A 68 -13.50 -2.73 -1.19
C ASN A 68 -12.92 -1.74 -0.21
N TRP A 69 -11.70 -1.30 -0.49
CA TRP A 69 -11.00 -0.37 0.38
C TRP A 69 -11.69 0.97 0.45
N VAL A 70 -11.83 1.49 1.67
CA VAL A 70 -12.29 2.85 1.90
C VAL A 70 -11.11 3.64 2.39
N SER A 71 -10.66 4.61 1.60
CA SER A 71 -9.51 5.42 1.90
C SER A 71 -9.89 6.59 2.81
N ASP A 72 -8.98 6.91 3.72
CA ASP A 72 -9.11 8.11 4.55
C ASP A 72 -8.36 9.22 3.81
N GLU A 73 -9.11 10.16 3.26
CA GLU A 73 -8.52 11.21 2.44
C GLU A 73 -7.60 12.14 3.25
N SER A 74 -7.75 12.15 4.56
CA SER A 74 -6.87 12.97 5.39
C SER A 74 -5.52 12.32 5.64
N THR A 75 -5.38 11.02 5.40
CA THR A 75 -4.14 10.30 5.70
C THR A 75 -3.53 9.56 4.53
N ILE A 76 -4.26 9.36 3.44
CA ILE A 76 -3.76 8.54 2.34
C ILE A 76 -2.51 9.12 1.68
N ASP A 77 -2.34 10.44 1.74
CA ASP A 77 -1.18 11.11 1.15
C ASP A 77 -0.10 11.44 2.17
N THR A 78 -0.20 10.90 3.36
CA THR A 78 0.78 11.08 4.42
C THR A 78 2.18 10.66 4.00
N ARG A 79 3.18 11.37 4.54
CA ARG A 79 4.59 11.08 4.30
C ARG A 79 5.32 11.02 5.63
N ASN A 80 6.17 10.01 5.79
CA ASN A 80 7.02 9.86 6.98
C ASN A 80 6.27 9.78 8.30
N GLU A 81 5.05 9.29 8.27
CA GLU A 81 4.26 9.13 9.49
C GLU A 81 3.64 7.74 9.53
N GLU A 82 3.57 7.19 10.71
CA GLU A 82 2.88 5.91 10.91
C GLU A 82 1.39 6.20 11.03
N VAL A 83 0.60 5.67 10.09
CA VAL A 83 -0.82 5.99 10.06
C VAL A 83 -1.60 4.92 9.30
N VAL A 84 -2.86 4.72 9.72
CA VAL A 84 -3.82 3.93 8.95
C VAL A 84 -4.42 4.85 7.90
N PHE A 85 -4.44 4.43 6.65
CA PHE A 85 -4.99 5.27 5.60
C PHE A 85 -6.15 4.64 4.84
N ALA A 86 -6.48 3.39 5.12
CA ALA A 86 -7.62 2.74 4.49
C ALA A 86 -8.06 1.52 5.29
N GLU A 87 -9.30 1.12 5.07
CA GLU A 87 -9.85 -0.04 5.74
C GLU A 87 -10.69 -0.82 4.75
N SER A 88 -10.64 -2.14 4.84
CA SER A 88 -11.43 -3.00 3.95
C SER A 88 -12.85 -3.12 4.46
N ARG A 89 -13.81 -3.00 3.57
CA ARG A 89 -15.21 -3.26 3.94
C ARG A 89 -15.55 -4.74 3.82
N THR A 90 -14.81 -5.45 3.02
CA THR A 90 -15.08 -6.88 2.80
C THR A 90 -14.52 -7.75 3.91
N VAL A 91 -13.33 -7.41 4.40
CA VAL A 91 -12.66 -8.20 5.43
C VAL A 91 -12.62 -7.38 6.71
N PRO A 92 -13.45 -7.71 7.70
CA PRO A 92 -13.51 -6.91 8.94
C PRO A 92 -12.17 -6.85 9.64
N GLY A 93 -11.76 -5.65 10.01
CA GLY A 93 -10.53 -5.44 10.75
C GLY A 93 -9.27 -5.35 9.90
N LEU A 94 -9.37 -5.56 8.60
CA LEU A 94 -8.21 -5.44 7.72
C LEU A 94 -7.98 -3.98 7.36
N LYS A 95 -6.80 -3.47 7.71
CA LYS A 95 -6.44 -2.07 7.50
C LYS A 95 -5.18 -1.94 6.68
N ALA A 96 -5.02 -0.80 6.02
CA ALA A 96 -3.81 -0.48 5.28
C ALA A 96 -3.06 0.62 6.03
N TRP A 97 -1.78 0.39 6.22
CA TRP A 97 -0.91 1.25 7.03
C TRP A 97 0.22 1.82 6.20
N VAL A 98 0.63 3.04 6.56
CA VAL A 98 1.93 3.55 6.15
C VAL A 98 2.81 3.55 7.38
N ILE A 99 3.98 2.96 7.28
CA ILE A 99 4.93 2.90 8.39
C ILE A 99 6.31 3.30 7.88
N PRO A 100 6.91 4.36 8.44
CA PRO A 100 8.24 4.81 8.01
C PRO A 100 9.32 3.78 8.27
N THR A 101 10.38 3.83 7.48
CA THR A 101 11.45 2.85 7.54
C THR A 101 12.59 3.21 8.50
N ASP A 102 12.42 4.24 9.29
CA ASP A 102 13.45 4.64 10.25
C ASP A 102 13.78 3.52 11.23
N GLU A 103 12.81 2.68 11.52
CA GLU A 103 12.95 1.57 12.42
C GLU A 103 12.89 0.26 11.64
N GLU A 104 13.68 0.19 10.62
CA GLU A 104 13.65 -0.85 9.63
C GLU A 104 13.59 -2.27 10.20
N LYS A 105 14.43 -2.54 11.17
CA LYS A 105 14.48 -3.89 11.74
C LYS A 105 13.21 -4.26 12.46
N VAL A 106 12.67 -3.33 13.21
CA VAL A 106 11.45 -3.56 13.97
C VAL A 106 10.29 -3.76 13.02
N PHE A 107 10.22 -2.90 12.01
CA PHE A 107 9.16 -3.02 11.02
C PHE A 107 9.22 -4.31 10.23
N ALA A 108 10.42 -4.78 9.92
CA ALA A 108 10.53 -6.02 9.18
C ALA A 108 9.86 -7.15 9.93
N LEU A 109 10.04 -7.19 11.24
CA LEU A 109 9.39 -8.22 12.05
C LEU A 109 7.88 -8.06 12.10
N GLU A 110 7.43 -6.83 12.33
CA GLU A 110 6.01 -6.57 12.41
C GLU A 110 5.32 -6.75 11.08
N ALA A 111 5.92 -6.30 10.01
CA ALA A 111 5.37 -6.48 8.67
C ALA A 111 5.22 -7.96 8.36
N PHE A 112 6.20 -8.74 8.75
CA PHE A 112 6.14 -10.18 8.56
C PHE A 112 4.96 -10.79 9.31
N GLN A 113 4.73 -10.35 10.53
CA GLN A 113 3.61 -10.83 11.31
C GLN A 113 2.28 -10.41 10.73
N PHE A 114 2.18 -9.19 10.22
CA PHE A 114 0.94 -8.69 9.67
C PHE A 114 0.64 -9.23 8.28
N VAL A 115 1.64 -9.27 7.43
CA VAL A 115 1.43 -9.60 6.03
C VAL A 115 1.65 -11.07 5.77
N ASP A 116 2.65 -11.62 6.39
CA ASP A 116 3.07 -12.99 6.17
C ASP A 116 3.11 -13.74 7.49
N THR A 117 1.95 -13.97 8.01
CA THR A 117 1.81 -14.50 9.36
C THR A 117 2.14 -15.98 9.49
N GLU A 118 2.63 -16.56 8.44
CA GLU A 118 3.07 -17.93 8.55
C GLU A 118 4.35 -18.08 9.32
#